data_c2d73d024cf0dd16960bb74d5763ea6a
#
_entry.id   c2d73d024cf0dd16960bb74d5763ea6a
#
_cell.length_a   1.000
_cell.length_b   1.000
_cell.length_c   1.000
_cell.angle_alpha   90.00
_cell.angle_beta   90.00
_cell.angle_gamma   90.00
#
_symmetry.space_group_name_H-M   'P 1'
#
loop_
_entity.id
_entity.type
_entity.pdbx_description
1 polymer ?
#
loop_
_entity_poly.entity_id
_entity_poly.type
_entity_poly.pdbx_seq_one_letter_code
_entity_poly.pdbx_strand_id
1 'polypeptide(L)'
;MYLSYLLKLAALMGGQMNVTSSYISPALSFISNLQKVVTPLKERQERRMLFYHTTIGKLQEEAPAINWLACLQAAFYPVQLNTSQPIAVHDMDYLKGMSHLIGQWQKRRDILQTYMILCLVANMSPALDRRFQEAQQEITDKLIGRTTEPKMVRSARWKKCLSETSTFFGPVLGEMIVQEIFPQKAKDLAEQMFSEIRDSIHNQLDQVEWMDSQSHQEAKEKVYGVQVEIGYPGGIHQTEEMDHEYQEVEILEDNFFHNVVVCLTFLRRRFSQRLVSPHLQDNWEVVPWSTHSYYSLRRHAVVFPAGMFRLPFFHPEFPSAVNFGAMGFFMAHELLHSFYDYVWSETCSDCDMQALAQGKDCLVKQYERYSLKGQHINGSFTLLENAADTGGLAIAYQAYKNWLAKHRWVKDLPWPGVSHHQLFFISFAHAMCGHQNLEGLQTFLNNDPHSPPSLRVVGSLSNSQDFSRHFRCPSTSSMNPVLKCRIW
;
A
#
# COMPACT_ATOMS: atom_id res chain seq x y z
N MET A 1 -14.94 -26.42 1.47
CA MET A 1 -14.20 -25.58 2.42
C MET A 1 -15.04 -24.40 2.93
N TYR A 2 -15.34 -23.37 2.11
CA TYR A 2 -16.08 -22.18 2.52
C TYR A 2 -17.52 -22.49 2.99
N LEU A 3 -18.24 -23.40 2.34
CA LEU A 3 -19.55 -23.88 2.79
C LEU A 3 -19.49 -24.46 4.22
N SER A 4 -18.48 -25.26 4.51
CA SER A 4 -18.29 -25.85 5.85
C SER A 4 -18.08 -24.78 6.93
N TYR A 5 -17.35 -23.71 6.60
CA TYR A 5 -17.16 -22.56 7.47
C TYR A 5 -18.48 -21.83 7.76
N LEU A 6 -19.27 -21.53 6.72
CA LEU A 6 -20.57 -20.85 6.88
C LEU A 6 -21.56 -21.68 7.70
N LEU A 7 -21.60 -23.01 7.45
CA LEU A 7 -22.42 -23.93 8.27
C LEU A 7 -21.98 -23.95 9.74
N LYS A 8 -20.68 -23.90 9.99
CA LYS A 8 -20.12 -23.84 11.34
C LYS A 8 -20.51 -22.53 12.04
N LEU A 9 -20.44 -21.38 11.36
CA LEU A 9 -20.90 -20.11 11.90
C LEU A 9 -22.40 -20.16 12.27
N ALA A 10 -23.23 -20.68 11.37
CA ALA A 10 -24.67 -20.78 11.62
C ALA A 10 -24.98 -21.71 12.80
N ALA A 11 -24.28 -22.85 12.93
CA ALA A 11 -24.42 -23.74 14.07
C ALA A 11 -24.02 -23.08 15.40
N LEU A 12 -22.94 -22.28 15.40
CA LEU A 12 -22.51 -21.50 16.57
C LEU A 12 -23.54 -20.43 16.98
N MET A 13 -24.31 -19.91 16.01
CA MET A 13 -25.44 -19.01 16.25
C MET A 13 -26.73 -19.72 16.72
N GLY A 14 -26.70 -21.04 16.92
CA GLY A 14 -27.86 -21.83 17.35
C GLY A 14 -28.72 -22.37 16.20
N GLY A 15 -28.27 -22.24 14.95
CA GLY A 15 -28.99 -22.76 13.79
C GLY A 15 -28.99 -24.29 13.74
N GLN A 16 -30.17 -24.89 13.46
CA GLN A 16 -30.28 -26.33 13.25
C GLN A 16 -29.78 -26.70 11.85
N MET A 17 -28.90 -27.70 11.77
CA MET A 17 -28.14 -28.03 10.55
C MET A 17 -29.04 -28.36 9.34
N ASN A 18 -30.14 -29.07 9.57
CA ASN A 18 -31.09 -29.46 8.51
C ASN A 18 -31.79 -28.26 7.87
N VAL A 19 -32.07 -27.21 8.67
CA VAL A 19 -32.76 -26.01 8.23
C VAL A 19 -31.75 -25.03 7.61
N THR A 20 -30.63 -24.80 8.29
CA THR A 20 -29.64 -23.80 7.88
C THR A 20 -28.97 -24.15 6.55
N SER A 21 -28.76 -25.45 6.24
CA SER A 21 -28.15 -25.86 4.98
C SER A 21 -28.98 -25.43 3.76
N SER A 22 -30.33 -25.40 3.85
CA SER A 22 -31.20 -24.96 2.77
C SER A 22 -31.12 -23.48 2.45
N TYR A 23 -30.65 -22.65 3.37
CA TYR A 23 -30.41 -21.21 3.18
C TYR A 23 -28.94 -20.88 2.85
N ILE A 24 -27.99 -21.61 3.45
CA ILE A 24 -26.56 -21.31 3.31
C ILE A 24 -26.02 -21.72 1.94
N SER A 25 -26.47 -22.87 1.37
CA SER A 25 -26.05 -23.28 0.04
C SER A 25 -26.45 -22.28 -1.06
N PRO A 26 -27.70 -21.78 -1.11
CA PRO A 26 -28.06 -20.71 -2.03
C PRO A 26 -27.34 -19.37 -1.72
N ALA A 27 -27.09 -19.02 -0.45
CA ALA A 27 -26.31 -17.83 -0.10
C ALA A 27 -24.87 -17.94 -0.64
N LEU A 28 -24.25 -19.12 -0.56
CA LEU A 28 -22.93 -19.36 -1.16
C LEU A 28 -22.98 -19.23 -2.69
N SER A 29 -24.07 -19.70 -3.34
CA SER A 29 -24.26 -19.49 -4.78
C SER A 29 -24.34 -18.00 -5.13
N PHE A 30 -25.05 -17.22 -4.31
CA PHE A 30 -25.11 -15.74 -4.47
C PHE A 30 -23.70 -15.12 -4.33
N ILE A 31 -22.93 -15.50 -3.30
CA ILE A 31 -21.54 -15.04 -3.10
C ILE A 31 -20.67 -15.38 -4.32
N SER A 32 -20.77 -16.59 -4.85
CA SER A 32 -20.02 -17.03 -6.04
C SER A 32 -20.39 -16.21 -7.28
N ASN A 33 -21.66 -15.82 -7.43
CA ASN A 33 -22.08 -14.98 -8.53
C ASN A 33 -21.64 -13.51 -8.35
N LEU A 34 -21.59 -12.99 -7.11
CA LEU A 34 -21.00 -11.68 -6.82
C LEU A 34 -19.54 -11.64 -7.25
N GLN A 35 -18.78 -12.69 -6.97
CA GLN A 35 -17.37 -12.76 -7.36
C GLN A 35 -17.17 -12.72 -8.88
N LYS A 36 -18.11 -13.26 -9.66
CA LYS A 36 -18.01 -13.27 -11.13
C LYS A 36 -18.21 -11.90 -11.77
N VAL A 37 -18.88 -10.96 -11.07
CA VAL A 37 -19.11 -9.58 -11.56
C VAL A 37 -18.06 -8.58 -11.10
N VAL A 38 -17.09 -9.02 -10.30
CA VAL A 38 -15.94 -8.17 -9.90
C VAL A 38 -15.02 -7.99 -11.10
N THR A 39 -14.73 -6.74 -11.46
CA THR A 39 -13.72 -6.43 -12.48
C THR A 39 -12.32 -6.62 -11.89
N PRO A 40 -11.47 -7.50 -12.47
CA PRO A 40 -10.11 -7.69 -11.98
C PRO A 40 -9.33 -6.37 -11.92
N LEU A 41 -8.51 -6.19 -10.88
CA LEU A 41 -7.71 -4.97 -10.70
C LEU A 41 -6.84 -4.68 -11.93
N LYS A 42 -6.21 -5.70 -12.49
CA LYS A 42 -5.40 -5.60 -13.72
C LYS A 42 -6.20 -4.95 -14.87
N GLU A 43 -7.43 -5.41 -15.10
CA GLU A 43 -8.29 -4.88 -16.16
C GLU A 43 -8.69 -3.42 -15.91
N ARG A 44 -8.95 -3.05 -14.65
CA ARG A 44 -9.22 -1.65 -14.26
C ARG A 44 -8.00 -0.75 -14.47
N GLN A 45 -6.80 -1.24 -14.16
CA GLN A 45 -5.55 -0.53 -14.40
C GLN A 45 -5.27 -0.35 -15.89
N GLU A 46 -5.46 -1.39 -16.70
CA GLU A 46 -5.31 -1.34 -18.16
C GLU A 46 -6.28 -0.34 -18.81
N ARG A 47 -7.51 -0.25 -18.29
CA ARG A 47 -8.52 0.72 -18.73
C ARG A 47 -8.26 2.13 -18.16
N ARG A 48 -7.26 2.33 -17.29
CA ARG A 48 -7.00 3.58 -16.55
C ARG A 48 -8.22 4.10 -15.76
N MET A 49 -9.16 3.24 -15.41
CA MET A 49 -10.39 3.56 -14.70
C MET A 49 -10.33 3.08 -13.25
N LEU A 50 -9.42 3.64 -12.46
CA LEU A 50 -9.32 3.33 -11.02
C LEU A 50 -10.47 3.95 -10.22
N PHE A 51 -11.02 5.06 -10.72
CA PHE A 51 -12.12 5.76 -10.09
C PHE A 51 -13.10 6.26 -11.15
N TYR A 52 -14.40 6.13 -10.86
CA TYR A 52 -15.48 6.72 -11.61
C TYR A 52 -16.15 7.80 -10.75
N HIS A 53 -16.02 9.04 -11.17
CA HIS A 53 -16.62 10.18 -10.47
C HIS A 53 -18.08 10.34 -10.88
N THR A 54 -18.98 10.34 -9.90
CA THR A 54 -20.42 10.43 -10.11
C THR A 54 -21.12 11.10 -8.91
N THR A 55 -22.43 11.04 -8.85
CA THR A 55 -23.22 11.46 -7.70
C THR A 55 -24.06 10.30 -7.17
N ILE A 56 -24.56 10.43 -5.92
CA ILE A 56 -25.45 9.42 -5.32
C ILE A 56 -26.70 9.23 -6.20
N GLY A 57 -27.24 10.31 -6.78
CA GLY A 57 -28.40 10.24 -7.66
C GLY A 57 -28.13 9.43 -8.94
N LYS A 58 -27.02 9.69 -9.62
CA LYS A 58 -26.63 8.91 -10.81
C LYS A 58 -26.32 7.45 -10.47
N LEU A 59 -25.66 7.19 -9.33
CA LEU A 59 -25.46 5.82 -8.87
C LEU A 59 -26.80 5.10 -8.63
N GLN A 60 -27.81 5.82 -8.09
CA GLN A 60 -29.16 5.25 -7.91
C GLN A 60 -29.82 4.87 -9.24
N GLU A 61 -29.59 5.64 -10.29
CA GLU A 61 -30.12 5.34 -11.63
C GLU A 61 -29.44 4.13 -12.26
N GLU A 62 -28.09 4.04 -12.12
CA GLU A 62 -27.29 3.00 -12.76
C GLU A 62 -27.31 1.66 -12.01
N ALA A 63 -27.50 1.66 -10.68
CA ALA A 63 -27.53 0.48 -9.83
C ALA A 63 -28.74 0.50 -8.85
N PRO A 64 -29.99 0.39 -9.34
CA PRO A 64 -31.21 0.74 -8.60
C PRO A 64 -31.63 -0.25 -7.50
N ALA A 65 -31.02 -1.43 -7.39
CA ALA A 65 -31.48 -2.47 -6.45
C ALA A 65 -31.26 -2.11 -4.96
N ILE A 66 -30.41 -1.13 -4.66
CA ILE A 66 -30.14 -0.62 -3.31
C ILE A 66 -30.59 0.84 -3.26
N ASN A 67 -31.20 1.25 -2.15
CA ASN A 67 -31.42 2.67 -1.88
C ASN A 67 -30.10 3.28 -1.39
N TRP A 68 -29.31 3.80 -2.33
CA TRP A 68 -27.94 4.27 -2.06
C TRP A 68 -27.92 5.45 -1.10
N LEU A 69 -28.86 6.40 -1.23
CA LEU A 69 -28.90 7.53 -0.32
C LEU A 69 -29.15 7.07 1.13
N ALA A 70 -30.14 6.19 1.33
CA ALA A 70 -30.42 5.65 2.67
C ALA A 70 -29.26 4.82 3.22
N CYS A 71 -28.63 4.01 2.39
CA CYS A 71 -27.47 3.19 2.75
C CYS A 71 -26.28 4.06 3.17
N LEU A 72 -25.92 5.04 2.35
CA LEU A 72 -24.80 5.93 2.63
C LEU A 72 -25.11 6.89 3.79
N GLN A 73 -26.37 7.37 3.91
CA GLN A 73 -26.79 8.17 5.06
C GLN A 73 -26.61 7.40 6.39
N ALA A 74 -26.94 6.11 6.41
CA ALA A 74 -26.73 5.27 7.57
C ALA A 74 -25.23 5.03 7.87
N ALA A 75 -24.43 4.86 6.81
CA ALA A 75 -22.99 4.65 6.94
C ALA A 75 -22.24 5.89 7.44
N PHE A 76 -22.64 7.08 6.99
CA PHE A 76 -21.97 8.35 7.27
C PHE A 76 -22.70 9.22 8.34
N TYR A 77 -23.65 8.63 9.06
CA TYR A 77 -24.29 9.34 10.17
C TYR A 77 -23.23 9.86 11.18
N PRO A 78 -23.32 11.12 11.68
CA PRO A 78 -24.46 12.06 11.58
C PRO A 78 -24.43 13.03 10.38
N VAL A 79 -23.47 12.90 9.46
CA VAL A 79 -23.36 13.81 8.32
C VAL A 79 -24.57 13.67 7.40
N GLN A 80 -25.18 14.80 7.02
CA GLN A 80 -26.33 14.80 6.11
C GLN A 80 -25.85 14.73 4.66
N LEU A 81 -26.34 13.72 3.95
CA LEU A 81 -26.06 13.51 2.53
C LEU A 81 -27.30 13.84 1.68
N ASN A 82 -27.07 14.16 0.41
CA ASN A 82 -28.12 14.38 -0.58
C ASN A 82 -27.77 13.68 -1.91
N THR A 83 -28.73 13.62 -2.83
CA THR A 83 -28.55 12.94 -4.12
C THR A 83 -27.52 13.59 -5.04
N SER A 84 -27.23 14.89 -4.87
CA SER A 84 -26.22 15.61 -5.64
C SER A 84 -24.80 15.46 -5.06
N GLN A 85 -24.63 14.78 -3.90
CA GLN A 85 -23.34 14.54 -3.29
C GLN A 85 -22.41 13.83 -4.28
N PRO A 86 -21.23 14.43 -4.60
CA PRO A 86 -20.24 13.78 -5.44
C PRO A 86 -19.61 12.59 -4.69
N ILE A 87 -19.41 11.51 -5.43
CA ILE A 87 -18.78 10.28 -4.95
C ILE A 87 -17.80 9.74 -5.99
N ALA A 88 -16.77 9.05 -5.52
CA ALA A 88 -15.87 8.27 -6.35
C ALA A 88 -16.16 6.78 -6.16
N VAL A 89 -16.42 6.08 -7.25
CA VAL A 89 -16.71 4.64 -7.27
C VAL A 89 -15.53 3.91 -7.87
N HIS A 90 -14.98 2.92 -7.15
CA HIS A 90 -13.82 2.16 -7.61
C HIS A 90 -14.15 1.20 -8.77
N ASP A 91 -15.35 0.62 -8.78
CA ASP A 91 -15.78 -0.35 -9.79
C ASP A 91 -17.27 -0.17 -10.05
N MET A 92 -17.61 0.65 -11.03
CA MET A 92 -19.00 0.90 -11.41
C MET A 92 -19.64 -0.33 -12.07
N ASP A 93 -18.89 -1.09 -12.87
CA ASP A 93 -19.38 -2.30 -13.53
C ASP A 93 -19.76 -3.35 -12.49
N TYR A 94 -18.98 -3.48 -11.40
CA TYR A 94 -19.34 -4.32 -10.26
C TYR A 94 -20.66 -3.87 -9.61
N LEU A 95 -20.85 -2.57 -9.34
CA LEU A 95 -22.08 -2.08 -8.71
C LEU A 95 -23.31 -2.32 -9.58
N LYS A 96 -23.20 -2.15 -10.90
CA LYS A 96 -24.26 -2.48 -11.87
C LYS A 96 -24.56 -3.98 -11.88
N GLY A 97 -23.51 -4.80 -11.98
CA GLY A 97 -23.63 -6.26 -11.96
C GLY A 97 -24.24 -6.78 -10.65
N MET A 98 -23.80 -6.24 -9.52
CA MET A 98 -24.34 -6.54 -8.19
C MET A 98 -25.82 -6.15 -8.10
N SER A 99 -26.19 -4.95 -8.57
CA SER A 99 -27.58 -4.46 -8.59
C SER A 99 -28.47 -5.39 -9.42
N HIS A 100 -28.02 -5.78 -10.61
CA HIS A 100 -28.74 -6.73 -11.45
C HIS A 100 -28.90 -8.09 -10.75
N LEU A 101 -27.84 -8.59 -10.14
CA LEU A 101 -27.88 -9.85 -9.40
C LEU A 101 -28.85 -9.81 -8.22
N ILE A 102 -28.84 -8.73 -7.42
CA ILE A 102 -29.81 -8.52 -6.34
C ILE A 102 -31.24 -8.53 -6.90
N GLY A 103 -31.50 -7.89 -8.04
CA GLY A 103 -32.77 -7.89 -8.71
C GLY A 103 -33.28 -9.31 -9.05
N GLN A 104 -32.39 -10.19 -9.52
CA GLN A 104 -32.71 -11.60 -9.79
C GLN A 104 -33.11 -12.37 -8.52
N TRP A 105 -32.51 -12.03 -7.38
CA TRP A 105 -32.75 -12.69 -6.09
C TRP A 105 -33.83 -12.02 -5.23
N GLN A 106 -34.49 -10.98 -5.71
CA GLN A 106 -35.52 -10.26 -4.93
C GLN A 106 -36.68 -11.16 -4.43
N LYS A 107 -37.01 -12.22 -5.16
CA LYS A 107 -38.01 -13.21 -4.76
C LYS A 107 -37.55 -14.13 -3.63
N ARG A 108 -36.26 -14.15 -3.35
CA ARG A 108 -35.59 -14.96 -2.31
C ARG A 108 -34.90 -14.05 -1.29
N ARG A 109 -35.67 -13.13 -0.70
CA ARG A 109 -35.18 -12.19 0.33
C ARG A 109 -34.58 -12.89 1.53
N ASP A 110 -35.08 -14.05 1.88
CA ASP A 110 -34.57 -14.96 2.90
C ASP A 110 -33.09 -15.29 2.67
N ILE A 111 -32.68 -15.53 1.44
CA ILE A 111 -31.29 -15.84 1.06
C ILE A 111 -30.41 -14.59 1.16
N LEU A 112 -30.90 -13.44 0.68
CA LEU A 112 -30.17 -12.17 0.78
C LEU A 112 -29.96 -11.77 2.25
N GLN A 113 -30.97 -11.95 3.11
CA GLN A 113 -30.86 -11.73 4.55
C GLN A 113 -29.84 -12.70 5.19
N THR A 114 -29.90 -13.98 4.82
CA THR A 114 -28.93 -14.99 5.29
C THR A 114 -27.51 -14.58 4.91
N TYR A 115 -27.29 -14.13 3.68
CA TYR A 115 -26.00 -13.61 3.21
C TYR A 115 -25.52 -12.44 4.07
N MET A 116 -26.38 -11.43 4.31
CA MET A 116 -25.99 -10.26 5.13
C MET A 116 -25.67 -10.63 6.56
N ILE A 117 -26.46 -11.53 7.17
CA ILE A 117 -26.19 -12.01 8.54
C ILE A 117 -24.86 -12.78 8.60
N LEU A 118 -24.61 -13.67 7.63
CA LEU A 118 -23.36 -14.42 7.59
C LEU A 118 -22.14 -13.49 7.40
N CYS A 119 -22.26 -12.45 6.57
CA CYS A 119 -21.22 -11.45 6.42
C CYS A 119 -20.97 -10.70 7.75
N LEU A 120 -22.03 -10.28 8.43
CA LEU A 120 -21.92 -9.61 9.73
C LEU A 120 -21.23 -10.49 10.77
N VAL A 121 -21.69 -11.73 10.91
CA VAL A 121 -21.12 -12.69 11.88
C VAL A 121 -19.66 -13.01 11.55
N ALA A 122 -19.33 -13.20 10.27
CA ALA A 122 -17.96 -13.46 9.83
C ALA A 122 -17.03 -12.27 10.18
N ASN A 123 -17.48 -11.04 9.92
CA ASN A 123 -16.70 -9.85 10.26
C ASN A 123 -16.56 -9.62 11.77
N MET A 124 -17.59 -9.97 12.56
CA MET A 124 -17.56 -9.85 14.02
C MET A 124 -16.88 -11.04 14.73
N SER A 125 -16.58 -12.12 14.01
CA SER A 125 -15.98 -13.35 14.59
C SER A 125 -14.74 -13.10 15.46
N PRO A 126 -13.83 -12.16 15.13
CA PRO A 126 -12.69 -11.83 16.00
C PRO A 126 -13.09 -11.30 17.37
N ALA A 127 -14.25 -10.64 17.47
CA ALA A 127 -14.77 -10.05 18.72
C ALA A 127 -15.68 -11.00 19.51
N LEU A 128 -16.13 -12.09 18.89
CA LEU A 128 -16.98 -13.10 19.51
C LEU A 128 -16.16 -14.11 20.33
N ASP A 129 -16.83 -15.12 20.86
CA ASP A 129 -16.19 -16.13 21.69
C ASP A 129 -15.18 -16.99 20.91
N ARG A 130 -14.39 -17.75 21.65
CA ARG A 130 -13.28 -18.55 21.11
C ARG A 130 -13.70 -19.50 19.97
N ARG A 131 -14.91 -20.04 19.99
CA ARG A 131 -15.40 -20.99 18.96
C ARG A 131 -15.54 -20.32 17.59
N PHE A 132 -15.96 -19.05 17.54
CA PHE A 132 -16.02 -18.26 16.31
C PHE A 132 -14.62 -17.90 15.81
N GLN A 133 -13.72 -17.52 16.72
CA GLN A 133 -12.33 -17.21 16.38
C GLN A 133 -11.59 -18.42 15.80
N GLU A 134 -11.78 -19.60 16.39
CA GLU A 134 -11.22 -20.87 15.89
C GLU A 134 -11.78 -21.25 14.51
N ALA A 135 -13.09 -21.02 14.28
CA ALA A 135 -13.70 -21.27 12.99
C ALA A 135 -13.13 -20.37 11.90
N GLN A 136 -12.89 -19.08 12.21
CA GLN A 136 -12.27 -18.13 11.30
C GLN A 136 -10.80 -18.48 11.03
N GLN A 137 -10.04 -18.84 12.07
CA GLN A 137 -8.65 -19.23 11.92
C GLN A 137 -8.50 -20.48 11.03
N GLU A 138 -9.37 -21.46 11.23
CA GLU A 138 -9.38 -22.69 10.42
C GLU A 138 -9.58 -22.42 8.93
N ILE A 139 -10.52 -21.54 8.55
CA ILE A 139 -10.72 -21.20 7.13
C ILE A 139 -9.54 -20.38 6.61
N THR A 140 -9.01 -19.46 7.37
CA THR A 140 -7.85 -18.66 6.99
C THR A 140 -6.64 -19.54 6.72
N ASP A 141 -6.30 -20.46 7.64
CA ASP A 141 -5.18 -21.38 7.48
C ASP A 141 -5.33 -22.26 6.21
N LYS A 142 -6.54 -22.73 5.95
CA LYS A 142 -6.84 -23.51 4.72
C LYS A 142 -6.70 -22.67 3.44
N LEU A 143 -7.07 -21.38 3.47
CA LEU A 143 -6.96 -20.51 2.30
C LEU A 143 -5.51 -20.15 1.98
N ILE A 144 -4.65 -20.03 2.99
CA ILE A 144 -3.21 -19.73 2.80
C ILE A 144 -2.35 -21.00 2.71
N GLY A 145 -2.98 -22.18 2.56
CA GLY A 145 -2.28 -23.46 2.36
C GLY A 145 -1.49 -23.95 3.59
N ARG A 146 -1.72 -23.38 4.77
CA ARG A 146 -1.10 -23.91 5.99
C ARG A 146 -1.77 -25.24 6.33
N THR A 147 -1.07 -26.34 6.09
CA THR A 147 -1.49 -27.65 6.60
C THR A 147 -1.38 -27.62 8.11
N THR A 148 -2.52 -27.66 8.76
CA THR A 148 -2.61 -27.74 10.22
C THR A 148 -2.06 -29.08 10.69
N GLU A 149 -0.79 -29.15 11.02
CA GLU A 149 -0.39 -30.05 12.11
C GLU A 149 -1.12 -29.58 13.38
N PRO A 150 -1.70 -30.49 14.18
CA PRO A 150 -2.57 -30.12 15.31
C PRO A 150 -1.85 -29.42 16.48
N LYS A 151 -0.61 -29.06 16.37
CA LYS A 151 0.08 -28.13 17.27
C LYS A 151 -0.22 -26.72 16.83
N MET A 152 -1.40 -26.23 17.26
CA MET A 152 -1.73 -24.80 17.24
C MET A 152 -0.51 -23.99 17.65
N VAL A 153 0.12 -23.32 16.67
CA VAL A 153 0.80 -22.06 16.96
C VAL A 153 -0.33 -21.09 17.26
N ARG A 154 -0.82 -21.10 18.51
CA ARG A 154 -1.71 -20.07 19.03
C ARG A 154 -1.04 -18.76 18.70
N SER A 155 -1.61 -17.99 17.77
CA SER A 155 -1.25 -16.58 17.69
C SER A 155 -1.31 -16.06 19.12
N ALA A 156 -0.17 -15.64 19.66
CA ALA A 156 -0.10 -15.30 21.07
C ALA A 156 -1.15 -14.23 21.34
N ARG A 157 -1.98 -14.38 22.38
CA ARG A 157 -3.09 -13.48 22.70
C ARG A 157 -2.66 -12.00 22.68
N TRP A 158 -1.44 -11.72 23.15
CA TRP A 158 -0.89 -10.37 23.15
C TRP A 158 -0.81 -9.75 21.74
N LYS A 159 -0.51 -10.55 20.69
CA LYS A 159 -0.47 -10.05 19.30
C LYS A 159 -1.85 -9.59 18.84
N LYS A 160 -2.90 -10.36 19.19
CA LYS A 160 -4.27 -9.98 18.90
C LYS A 160 -4.63 -8.68 19.63
N CYS A 161 -4.39 -8.63 20.96
CA CYS A 161 -4.65 -7.43 21.75
C CYS A 161 -3.92 -6.21 21.19
N LEU A 162 -2.64 -6.34 20.83
CA LEU A 162 -1.86 -5.26 20.24
C LEU A 162 -2.45 -4.82 18.89
N SER A 163 -2.86 -5.77 18.05
CA SER A 163 -3.49 -5.46 16.75
C SER A 163 -4.80 -4.69 16.93
N GLU A 164 -5.67 -5.12 17.85
CA GLU A 164 -6.94 -4.43 18.15
C GLU A 164 -6.66 -3.02 18.71
N THR A 165 -5.73 -2.91 19.67
CA THR A 165 -5.33 -1.61 20.22
C THR A 165 -4.76 -0.70 19.14
N SER A 166 -3.94 -1.22 18.25
CA SER A 166 -3.39 -0.47 17.11
C SER A 166 -4.48 0.02 16.15
N THR A 167 -5.52 -0.78 15.94
CA THR A 167 -6.65 -0.42 15.08
C THR A 167 -7.48 0.70 15.67
N PHE A 168 -7.75 0.65 16.95
CA PHE A 168 -8.66 1.58 17.61
C PHE A 168 -7.98 2.83 18.18
N PHE A 169 -6.74 2.69 18.67
CA PHE A 169 -5.97 3.73 19.35
C PHE A 169 -4.64 4.05 18.65
N GLY A 170 -4.60 3.89 17.32
CA GLY A 170 -3.40 4.09 16.51
C GLY A 170 -2.68 5.42 16.76
N PRO A 171 -3.36 6.59 16.79
CA PRO A 171 -2.71 7.86 17.07
C PRO A 171 -2.01 7.91 18.43
N VAL A 172 -2.66 7.40 19.48
CA VAL A 172 -2.09 7.37 20.87
C VAL A 172 -0.86 6.47 20.91
N LEU A 173 -0.97 5.25 20.37
CA LEU A 173 0.19 4.35 20.27
C LEU A 173 1.28 4.94 19.39
N GLY A 174 0.90 5.65 18.33
CA GLY A 174 1.84 6.32 17.42
C GLY A 174 2.73 7.32 18.15
N GLU A 175 2.15 8.17 18.99
CA GLU A 175 2.90 9.12 19.80
C GLU A 175 3.91 8.41 20.73
N MET A 176 3.43 7.43 21.50
CA MET A 176 4.29 6.66 22.41
C MET A 176 5.46 5.99 21.69
N ILE A 177 5.19 5.37 20.54
CA ILE A 177 6.20 4.65 19.78
C ILE A 177 7.20 5.63 19.15
N VAL A 178 6.73 6.73 18.56
CA VAL A 178 7.58 7.73 17.90
C VAL A 178 8.56 8.36 18.89
N GLN A 179 8.10 8.70 20.10
CA GLN A 179 8.97 9.24 21.15
C GLN A 179 10.12 8.29 21.48
N GLU A 180 9.88 6.99 21.47
CA GLU A 180 10.89 5.97 21.78
C GLU A 180 11.83 5.66 20.60
N ILE A 181 11.30 5.58 19.38
CA ILE A 181 12.06 5.01 18.25
C ILE A 181 12.59 6.03 17.25
N PHE A 182 12.09 7.28 17.26
CA PHE A 182 12.41 8.27 16.25
C PHE A 182 12.84 9.62 16.85
N PRO A 183 14.09 9.70 17.37
CA PRO A 183 14.62 10.91 17.99
C PRO A 183 14.78 12.04 16.95
N GLN A 184 14.72 13.29 17.38
CA GLN A 184 14.84 14.47 16.53
C GLN A 184 16.08 14.45 15.63
N LYS A 185 17.23 13.99 16.11
CA LYS A 185 18.44 13.81 15.31
C LYS A 185 18.22 12.91 14.07
N ALA A 186 17.40 11.86 14.20
CA ALA A 186 17.06 10.97 13.08
C ALA A 186 16.18 11.69 12.06
N LYS A 187 15.23 12.49 12.53
CA LYS A 187 14.35 13.30 11.68
C LYS A 187 15.14 14.34 10.90
N ASP A 188 15.99 15.11 11.56
CA ASP A 188 16.82 16.15 10.93
C ASP A 188 17.72 15.57 9.84
N LEU A 189 18.35 14.41 10.09
CA LEU A 189 19.17 13.73 9.08
C LEU A 189 18.35 13.21 7.91
N ALA A 190 17.18 12.66 8.17
CA ALA A 190 16.27 12.18 7.12
C ALA A 190 15.76 13.32 6.23
N GLU A 191 15.41 14.48 6.80
CA GLU A 191 15.00 15.67 6.07
C GLU A 191 16.15 16.21 5.20
N GLN A 192 17.36 16.24 5.72
CA GLN A 192 18.57 16.60 4.94
C GLN A 192 18.80 15.64 3.76
N MET A 193 18.69 14.33 3.99
CA MET A 193 18.80 13.33 2.92
C MET A 193 17.73 13.53 1.86
N PHE A 194 16.49 13.77 2.26
CA PHE A 194 15.40 14.00 1.31
C PHE A 194 15.62 15.26 0.48
N SER A 195 16.15 16.33 1.07
CA SER A 195 16.50 17.54 0.33
C SER A 195 17.55 17.26 -0.76
N GLU A 196 18.62 16.54 -0.44
CA GLU A 196 19.65 16.16 -1.45
C GLU A 196 19.06 15.30 -2.58
N ILE A 197 18.11 14.42 -2.26
CA ILE A 197 17.42 13.58 -3.25
C ILE A 197 16.52 14.45 -4.15
N ARG A 198 15.74 15.34 -3.59
CA ARG A 198 14.87 16.26 -4.33
C ARG A 198 15.66 17.18 -5.25
N ASP A 199 16.77 17.73 -4.78
CA ASP A 199 17.68 18.54 -5.59
C ASP A 199 18.32 17.72 -6.71
N SER A 200 18.62 16.45 -6.45
CA SER A 200 19.19 15.55 -7.46
C SER A 200 18.19 15.25 -8.59
N ILE A 201 16.91 14.98 -8.27
CA ILE A 201 15.86 14.82 -9.30
C ILE A 201 15.75 16.10 -10.13
N HIS A 202 15.61 17.25 -9.48
CA HIS A 202 15.47 18.54 -10.16
C HIS A 202 16.56 18.77 -11.21
N ASN A 203 17.82 18.50 -10.85
CA ASN A 203 18.96 18.68 -11.75
C ASN A 203 19.01 17.63 -12.88
N GLN A 204 18.48 16.43 -12.64
CA GLN A 204 18.46 15.39 -13.66
C GLN A 204 17.30 15.53 -14.64
N LEU A 205 16.20 16.15 -14.25
CA LEU A 205 15.08 16.41 -15.14
C LEU A 205 15.50 17.25 -16.36
N ASP A 206 16.47 18.15 -16.24
CA ASP A 206 17.01 18.90 -17.39
C ASP A 206 17.72 18.03 -18.44
N GLN A 207 18.03 16.80 -18.11
CA GLN A 207 18.75 15.88 -18.99
C GLN A 207 17.83 14.86 -19.66
N VAL A 208 16.51 14.96 -19.45
CA VAL A 208 15.52 14.07 -20.06
C VAL A 208 15.25 14.50 -21.50
N GLU A 209 15.84 13.81 -22.48
CA GLU A 209 15.87 14.23 -23.88
C GLU A 209 14.49 14.21 -24.57
N TRP A 210 13.54 13.42 -24.09
CA TRP A 210 12.20 13.31 -24.66
C TRP A 210 11.19 14.34 -24.13
N MET A 211 11.63 15.25 -23.25
CA MET A 211 10.83 16.37 -22.74
C MET A 211 11.30 17.67 -23.39
N ASP A 212 10.37 18.54 -23.73
CA ASP A 212 10.69 19.91 -24.10
C ASP A 212 10.94 20.81 -22.89
N SER A 213 11.34 22.05 -23.12
CA SER A 213 11.68 22.99 -22.04
C SER A 213 10.49 23.32 -21.13
N GLN A 214 9.27 23.36 -21.64
CA GLN A 214 8.07 23.62 -20.85
C GLN A 214 7.75 22.42 -19.99
N SER A 215 7.75 21.22 -20.57
CA SER A 215 7.52 19.96 -19.85
C SER A 215 8.55 19.72 -18.76
N HIS A 216 9.83 20.10 -18.97
CA HIS A 216 10.85 20.09 -17.92
C HIS A 216 10.46 20.98 -16.75
N GLN A 217 10.00 22.20 -17.01
CA GLN A 217 9.61 23.14 -15.96
C GLN A 217 8.39 22.64 -15.18
N GLU A 218 7.36 22.14 -15.87
CA GLU A 218 6.15 21.58 -15.25
C GLU A 218 6.47 20.35 -14.40
N ALA A 219 7.32 19.45 -14.89
CA ALA A 219 7.77 18.29 -14.14
C ALA A 219 8.55 18.68 -12.87
N LYS A 220 9.41 19.69 -12.97
CA LYS A 220 10.12 20.26 -11.82
C LYS A 220 9.16 20.84 -10.78
N GLU A 221 8.20 21.64 -11.21
CA GLU A 221 7.19 22.24 -10.34
C GLU A 221 6.37 21.14 -9.65
N LYS A 222 5.98 20.10 -10.39
CA LYS A 222 5.26 18.95 -9.82
C LYS A 222 6.08 18.25 -8.73
N VAL A 223 7.35 17.94 -8.99
CA VAL A 223 8.25 17.27 -8.03
C VAL A 223 8.55 18.16 -6.82
N TYR A 224 8.78 19.45 -7.03
CA TYR A 224 9.04 20.37 -5.92
C TYR A 224 7.81 20.69 -5.07
N GLY A 225 6.63 20.67 -5.69
CA GLY A 225 5.35 20.86 -5.01
C GLY A 225 4.94 19.69 -4.10
N VAL A 226 5.64 18.56 -4.17
CA VAL A 226 5.37 17.40 -3.30
C VAL A 226 5.63 17.75 -1.84
N GLN A 227 4.61 17.60 -1.01
CA GLN A 227 4.75 17.69 0.43
C GLN A 227 5.51 16.45 0.94
N VAL A 228 6.41 16.64 1.90
CA VAL A 228 7.14 15.53 2.53
C VAL A 228 6.76 15.41 3.98
N GLU A 229 6.43 14.20 4.39
CA GLU A 229 6.10 13.86 5.76
C GLU A 229 7.00 12.73 6.24
N ILE A 230 7.83 13.02 7.25
CA ILE A 230 8.86 12.12 7.77
C ILE A 230 8.60 11.83 9.24
N GLY A 231 8.49 10.54 9.55
CA GLY A 231 8.35 10.01 10.90
C GLY A 231 6.91 9.88 11.36
N TYR A 232 6.18 10.97 11.43
CA TYR A 232 4.81 11.01 11.96
C TYR A 232 4.03 12.21 11.41
N PRO A 233 2.69 12.15 11.39
CA PRO A 233 1.84 13.27 10.97
C PRO A 233 1.97 14.45 11.91
N GLY A 234 1.78 15.66 11.37
CA GLY A 234 1.70 16.88 12.19
C GLY A 234 0.63 16.77 13.27
N GLY A 235 0.90 17.32 14.46
CA GLY A 235 -0.07 17.28 15.57
C GLY A 235 -0.05 16.02 16.45
N ILE A 236 0.79 15.03 16.17
CA ILE A 236 0.85 13.79 16.99
C ILE A 236 1.20 14.07 18.47
N HIS A 237 1.82 15.19 18.78
CA HIS A 237 2.19 15.60 20.14
C HIS A 237 1.16 16.50 20.83
N GLN A 238 -0.04 16.62 20.30
CA GLN A 238 -1.13 17.40 20.91
C GLN A 238 -1.97 16.52 21.85
N THR A 239 -1.39 16.17 22.99
CA THR A 239 -2.00 15.25 23.97
C THR A 239 -3.40 15.72 24.42
N GLU A 240 -3.59 17.02 24.62
CA GLU A 240 -4.88 17.60 25.02
C GLU A 240 -5.97 17.40 23.95
N GLU A 241 -5.62 17.50 22.67
CA GLU A 241 -6.56 17.24 21.56
C GLU A 241 -6.92 15.75 21.48
N MET A 242 -5.94 14.86 21.71
CA MET A 242 -6.19 13.42 21.75
C MET A 242 -7.07 13.02 22.93
N ASP A 243 -6.81 13.55 24.12
CA ASP A 243 -7.65 13.30 25.29
C ASP A 243 -9.09 13.74 25.06
N HIS A 244 -9.29 14.91 24.44
CA HIS A 244 -10.61 15.40 24.06
C HIS A 244 -11.26 14.49 22.99
N GLU A 245 -10.50 14.02 22.02
CA GLU A 245 -11.01 13.15 20.94
C GLU A 245 -11.52 11.81 21.47
N TYR A 246 -10.80 11.20 22.43
CA TYR A 246 -11.15 9.89 22.98
C TYR A 246 -12.03 9.93 24.24
N GLN A 247 -12.42 11.11 24.74
CA GLN A 247 -13.17 11.27 26.01
C GLN A 247 -14.51 10.51 26.05
N GLU A 248 -15.12 10.24 24.87
CA GLU A 248 -16.40 9.50 24.78
C GLU A 248 -16.20 7.98 24.68
N VAL A 249 -14.95 7.49 24.64
CA VAL A 249 -14.64 6.07 24.49
C VAL A 249 -14.46 5.44 25.86
N GLU A 250 -15.52 4.86 26.39
CA GLU A 250 -15.49 4.14 27.67
C GLU A 250 -15.16 2.66 27.43
N ILE A 251 -14.09 2.17 28.05
CA ILE A 251 -13.62 0.78 27.95
C ILE A 251 -13.88 0.04 29.26
N LEU A 252 -14.60 -1.08 29.17
CA LEU A 252 -14.91 -1.97 30.31
C LEU A 252 -13.89 -3.11 30.34
N GLU A 253 -13.33 -3.42 31.53
CA GLU A 253 -12.31 -4.47 31.71
C GLU A 253 -12.80 -5.87 31.32
N ASP A 254 -14.07 -6.17 31.57
CA ASP A 254 -14.65 -7.50 31.44
C ASP A 254 -15.57 -7.71 30.23
N ASN A 255 -15.78 -6.68 29.41
CA ASN A 255 -16.69 -6.74 28.26
C ASN A 255 -16.04 -6.40 26.92
N PHE A 256 -15.22 -7.34 26.43
CA PHE A 256 -14.46 -7.15 25.18
C PHE A 256 -15.36 -6.88 23.97
N PHE A 257 -16.49 -7.59 23.82
CA PHE A 257 -17.40 -7.38 22.70
C PHE A 257 -18.01 -5.98 22.69
N HIS A 258 -18.44 -5.51 23.87
CA HIS A 258 -18.94 -4.15 24.03
C HIS A 258 -17.87 -3.12 23.63
N ASN A 259 -16.64 -3.29 24.12
CA ASN A 259 -15.53 -2.41 23.79
C ASN A 259 -15.27 -2.33 22.27
N VAL A 260 -15.31 -3.46 21.57
CA VAL A 260 -15.15 -3.48 20.11
C VAL A 260 -16.29 -2.69 19.42
N VAL A 261 -17.53 -2.85 19.87
CA VAL A 261 -18.68 -2.11 19.31
C VAL A 261 -18.55 -0.60 19.55
N VAL A 262 -18.15 -0.18 20.76
CA VAL A 262 -17.89 1.23 21.09
C VAL A 262 -16.80 1.79 20.21
N CYS A 263 -15.67 1.11 20.11
CA CYS A 263 -14.54 1.54 19.27
C CYS A 263 -14.90 1.60 17.78
N LEU A 264 -15.63 0.63 17.24
CA LEU A 264 -16.11 0.66 15.84
C LEU A 264 -17.08 1.84 15.60
N THR A 265 -17.94 2.15 16.59
CA THR A 265 -18.86 3.29 16.49
C THR A 265 -18.09 4.60 16.50
N PHE A 266 -17.07 4.73 17.35
CA PHE A 266 -16.17 5.87 17.40
C PHE A 266 -15.43 6.05 16.07
N LEU A 267 -14.78 5.01 15.55
CA LEU A 267 -14.07 5.07 14.26
C LEU A 267 -15.00 5.47 13.11
N ARG A 268 -16.22 4.93 13.07
CA ARG A 268 -17.21 5.30 12.06
C ARG A 268 -17.56 6.79 12.15
N ARG A 269 -17.82 7.31 13.36
CA ARG A 269 -18.11 8.74 13.57
C ARG A 269 -16.96 9.62 13.10
N ARG A 270 -15.74 9.27 13.49
CA ARG A 270 -14.51 9.96 13.07
C ARG A 270 -14.35 9.95 11.55
N PHE A 271 -14.57 8.80 10.92
CA PHE A 271 -14.53 8.66 9.47
C PHE A 271 -15.57 9.56 8.77
N SER A 272 -16.80 9.60 9.31
CA SER A 272 -17.87 10.46 8.76
C SER A 272 -17.55 11.95 8.91
N GLN A 273 -16.95 12.36 10.03
CA GLN A 273 -16.56 13.74 10.27
C GLN A 273 -15.52 14.27 9.26
N ARG A 274 -14.69 13.41 8.68
CA ARG A 274 -13.74 13.78 7.63
C ARG A 274 -14.41 14.38 6.38
N LEU A 275 -15.68 14.08 6.12
CA LEU A 275 -16.42 14.68 5.01
C LEU A 275 -16.71 16.16 5.18
N VAL A 276 -16.81 16.63 6.41
CA VAL A 276 -17.20 18.02 6.76
C VAL A 276 -16.10 18.83 7.44
N SER A 277 -15.02 18.17 7.87
CA SER A 277 -13.91 18.77 8.58
C SER A 277 -12.60 18.57 7.82
N PRO A 278 -12.15 19.55 7.02
CA PRO A 278 -10.93 19.40 6.21
C PRO A 278 -9.68 19.05 7.03
N HIS A 279 -9.57 19.56 8.27
CA HIS A 279 -8.44 19.26 9.16
C HIS A 279 -8.28 17.78 9.50
N LEU A 280 -9.37 16.99 9.45
CA LEU A 280 -9.34 15.55 9.68
C LEU A 280 -8.98 14.75 8.41
N GLN A 281 -8.85 15.43 7.25
CA GLN A 281 -8.49 14.78 5.99
C GLN A 281 -6.99 14.50 5.85
N ASP A 282 -6.15 15.17 6.66
CA ASP A 282 -4.68 15.09 6.58
C ASP A 282 -4.06 13.89 7.32
N ASN A 283 -4.86 12.94 7.75
CA ASN A 283 -4.34 11.76 8.40
C ASN A 283 -3.62 10.83 7.41
N TRP A 284 -2.52 10.27 7.88
CA TRP A 284 -1.78 9.24 7.17
C TRP A 284 -2.65 8.02 6.88
N GLU A 285 -2.38 7.38 5.75
CA GLU A 285 -3.03 6.11 5.35
C GLU A 285 -2.47 4.93 6.14
N VAL A 286 -1.31 5.12 6.78
CA VAL A 286 -0.62 4.10 7.57
C VAL A 286 -0.29 4.64 8.97
N VAL A 287 -0.05 3.72 9.89
CA VAL A 287 0.37 4.06 11.26
C VAL A 287 1.85 4.48 11.31
N PRO A 288 2.28 5.32 12.27
CA PRO A 288 3.66 5.82 12.35
C PRO A 288 4.73 4.72 12.46
N TRP A 289 4.41 3.56 12.98
CA TRP A 289 5.34 2.41 13.05
C TRP A 289 5.31 1.50 11.82
N SER A 290 4.58 1.88 10.77
CA SER A 290 4.60 1.17 9.49
C SER A 290 6.00 1.15 8.89
N THR A 291 6.31 0.07 8.16
CA THR A 291 7.54 -0.08 7.39
C THR A 291 7.34 0.15 5.89
N HIS A 292 6.24 0.80 5.52
CA HIS A 292 5.88 1.09 4.13
C HIS A 292 5.75 2.60 3.93
N SER A 293 6.58 3.14 3.04
CA SER A 293 6.41 4.47 2.47
C SER A 293 5.34 4.45 1.38
N TYR A 294 4.84 5.61 1.02
CA TYR A 294 3.94 5.75 -0.11
C TYR A 294 3.88 7.18 -0.64
N TYR A 295 3.60 7.33 -1.93
CA TYR A 295 3.17 8.57 -2.53
C TYR A 295 1.64 8.65 -2.53
N SER A 296 1.08 9.68 -1.93
CA SER A 296 -0.36 9.96 -1.93
C SER A 296 -0.70 10.92 -3.06
N LEU A 297 -1.29 10.38 -4.14
CA LEU A 297 -1.75 11.18 -5.27
C LEU A 297 -2.74 12.26 -4.84
N ARG A 298 -3.69 11.92 -3.96
CA ARG A 298 -4.73 12.83 -3.46
C ARG A 298 -4.16 14.02 -2.70
N ARG A 299 -3.12 13.80 -1.90
CA ARG A 299 -2.49 14.82 -1.05
C ARG A 299 -1.28 15.47 -1.71
N HIS A 300 -0.84 14.93 -2.83
CA HIS A 300 0.43 15.26 -3.47
C HIS A 300 1.59 15.25 -2.45
N ALA A 301 1.69 14.16 -1.71
CA ALA A 301 2.60 14.02 -0.60
C ALA A 301 3.33 12.66 -0.62
N VAL A 302 4.59 12.65 -0.22
CA VAL A 302 5.33 11.42 0.09
C VAL A 302 5.42 11.25 1.59
N VAL A 303 5.16 10.04 2.06
CA VAL A 303 5.08 9.71 3.49
C VAL A 303 6.08 8.62 3.83
N PHE A 304 6.94 8.91 4.82
CA PHE A 304 7.96 7.98 5.34
C PHE A 304 7.75 7.78 6.84
N PRO A 305 7.02 6.72 7.24
CA PRO A 305 6.73 6.47 8.66
C PRO A 305 7.99 6.21 9.50
N ALA A 306 7.94 6.56 10.79
CA ALA A 306 9.03 6.36 11.75
C ALA A 306 9.55 4.92 11.78
N GLY A 307 8.67 3.93 11.56
CA GLY A 307 9.02 2.52 11.50
C GLY A 307 10.04 2.16 10.43
N MET A 308 10.19 2.98 9.38
CA MET A 308 11.20 2.80 8.34
C MET A 308 12.60 3.27 8.76
N PHE A 309 12.69 4.20 9.73
CA PHE A 309 13.97 4.77 10.16
C PHE A 309 14.65 3.90 11.23
N ARG A 310 14.71 2.62 10.98
CA ARG A 310 15.35 1.59 11.81
C ARG A 310 16.18 0.63 10.97
N LEU A 311 16.96 -0.20 11.63
CA LEU A 311 17.69 -1.29 11.00
C LEU A 311 16.76 -2.21 10.19
N PRO A 312 17.13 -2.60 8.97
CA PRO A 312 18.38 -2.32 8.27
C PRO A 312 18.37 -1.06 7.40
N PHE A 313 17.28 -0.27 7.40
CA PHE A 313 17.06 0.82 6.45
C PHE A 313 17.82 2.09 6.78
N PHE A 314 17.90 2.43 8.08
CA PHE A 314 18.43 3.71 8.53
C PHE A 314 18.95 3.67 9.96
N HIS A 315 20.03 4.41 10.21
CA HIS A 315 20.46 4.77 11.56
C HIS A 315 21.32 6.05 11.51
N PRO A 316 21.16 7.01 12.45
CA PRO A 316 21.94 8.26 12.45
C PRO A 316 23.45 8.08 12.51
N GLU A 317 23.92 6.99 13.07
CA GLU A 317 25.35 6.67 13.21
C GLU A 317 25.91 5.79 12.06
N PHE A 318 25.08 5.42 11.09
CA PHE A 318 25.55 4.65 9.94
C PHE A 318 26.34 5.53 8.98
N PRO A 319 27.31 4.95 8.24
CA PRO A 319 27.90 5.63 7.10
C PRO A 319 26.80 6.12 6.14
N SER A 320 26.94 7.35 5.64
CA SER A 320 25.94 7.92 4.75
C SER A 320 25.67 7.06 3.51
N ALA A 321 26.70 6.34 3.01
CA ALA A 321 26.52 5.35 1.95
C ALA A 321 25.43 4.32 2.26
N VAL A 322 25.32 3.88 3.53
CA VAL A 322 24.30 2.91 3.97
C VAL A 322 22.92 3.57 3.97
N ASN A 323 22.79 4.74 4.59
CA ASN A 323 21.51 5.44 4.67
C ASN A 323 20.98 5.85 3.30
N PHE A 324 21.85 6.39 2.41
CA PHE A 324 21.45 6.71 1.04
C PHE A 324 21.14 5.48 0.20
N GLY A 325 21.89 4.38 0.36
CA GLY A 325 21.66 3.14 -0.39
C GLY A 325 20.36 2.42 0.00
N ALA A 326 20.02 2.46 1.28
CA ALA A 326 18.82 1.83 1.81
C ALA A 326 17.62 2.82 1.83
N MET A 327 17.55 3.69 2.82
CA MET A 327 16.42 4.63 2.98
C MET A 327 16.34 5.65 1.85
N GLY A 328 17.49 6.17 1.39
CA GLY A 328 17.53 7.14 0.28
C GLY A 328 16.95 6.58 -1.02
N PHE A 329 17.13 5.29 -1.29
CA PHE A 329 16.49 4.62 -2.41
C PHE A 329 14.95 4.70 -2.30
N PHE A 330 14.36 4.37 -1.15
CA PHE A 330 12.91 4.47 -0.95
C PHE A 330 12.42 5.91 -1.07
N MET A 331 13.16 6.87 -0.54
CA MET A 331 12.81 8.28 -0.68
C MET A 331 12.76 8.74 -2.14
N ALA A 332 13.74 8.33 -2.94
CA ALA A 332 13.78 8.63 -4.37
C ALA A 332 12.68 7.90 -5.16
N HIS A 333 12.40 6.64 -4.82
CA HIS A 333 11.33 5.83 -5.41
C HIS A 333 9.97 6.50 -5.24
N GLU A 334 9.60 6.86 -4.02
CA GLU A 334 8.30 7.51 -3.76
C GLU A 334 8.20 8.89 -4.42
N LEU A 335 9.29 9.66 -4.43
CA LEU A 335 9.29 10.96 -5.09
C LEU A 335 9.12 10.85 -6.60
N LEU A 336 9.67 9.79 -7.21
CA LEU A 336 9.48 9.51 -8.64
C LEU A 336 8.05 9.12 -9.02
N HIS A 337 7.26 8.59 -8.11
CA HIS A 337 5.83 8.39 -8.38
C HIS A 337 5.12 9.71 -8.73
N SER A 338 5.53 10.85 -8.14
CA SER A 338 4.97 12.15 -8.51
C SER A 338 5.33 12.57 -9.93
N PHE A 339 6.55 12.26 -10.36
CA PHE A 339 7.00 12.48 -11.74
C PHE A 339 6.25 11.58 -12.74
N TYR A 340 6.13 10.29 -12.43
CA TYR A 340 5.41 9.36 -13.30
C TYR A 340 3.90 9.63 -13.34
N ASP A 341 3.31 10.13 -12.25
CA ASP A 341 1.94 10.62 -12.25
C ASP A 341 1.75 11.75 -13.28
N TYR A 342 2.66 12.72 -13.33
CA TYR A 342 2.66 13.78 -14.35
C TYR A 342 2.79 13.23 -15.76
N VAL A 343 3.78 12.38 -16.01
CA VAL A 343 4.11 11.91 -17.35
C VAL A 343 3.09 10.91 -17.91
N TRP A 344 2.48 10.09 -17.04
CA TRP A 344 1.58 9.01 -17.48
C TRP A 344 0.11 9.40 -17.45
N SER A 345 -0.24 10.53 -16.84
CA SER A 345 -1.60 11.08 -16.83
C SER A 345 -1.97 11.87 -18.09
N GLU A 346 -1.14 11.83 -19.14
CA GLU A 346 -1.33 12.59 -20.42
C GLU A 346 -1.28 14.12 -20.22
N THR A 347 -0.74 14.59 -19.10
CA THR A 347 -0.57 16.03 -18.84
C THR A 347 0.66 16.60 -19.54
N CYS A 348 1.60 15.75 -19.98
CA CYS A 348 2.77 16.13 -20.76
C CYS A 348 2.39 16.21 -22.27
N SER A 349 1.81 17.33 -22.71
CA SER A 349 1.26 17.48 -24.06
C SER A 349 2.32 17.47 -25.16
N ASP A 350 3.51 17.97 -24.86
CA ASP A 350 4.60 18.17 -25.83
C ASP A 350 5.80 17.23 -25.62
N CYS A 351 5.61 16.15 -24.84
CA CYS A 351 6.60 15.09 -24.66
C CYS A 351 6.69 14.19 -25.89
N ASP A 352 7.90 13.73 -26.22
CA ASP A 352 8.09 12.65 -27.21
C ASP A 352 7.55 11.32 -26.66
N MET A 353 6.28 11.08 -26.93
CA MET A 353 5.57 9.88 -26.47
C MET A 353 6.13 8.60 -27.09
N GLN A 354 6.83 8.67 -28.24
CA GLN A 354 7.46 7.51 -28.85
C GLN A 354 8.71 7.10 -28.07
N ALA A 355 9.56 8.05 -27.69
CA ALA A 355 10.75 7.78 -26.88
C ALA A 355 10.35 7.26 -25.49
N LEU A 356 9.32 7.85 -24.87
CA LEU A 356 8.75 7.37 -23.60
C LEU A 356 8.23 5.93 -23.73
N ALA A 357 7.50 5.61 -24.81
CA ALA A 357 6.99 4.27 -25.07
C ALA A 357 8.11 3.25 -25.25
N GLN A 358 9.22 3.61 -25.92
CA GLN A 358 10.38 2.75 -26.06
C GLN A 358 11.05 2.44 -24.72
N GLY A 359 11.18 3.44 -23.83
CA GLY A 359 11.68 3.25 -22.47
C GLY A 359 10.81 2.29 -21.65
N LYS A 360 9.49 2.47 -21.71
CA LYS A 360 8.51 1.58 -21.07
C LYS A 360 8.60 0.15 -21.61
N ASP A 361 8.61 -0.02 -22.92
CA ASP A 361 8.70 -1.33 -23.59
C ASP A 361 10.01 -2.06 -23.24
N CYS A 362 11.11 -1.33 -23.14
CA CYS A 362 12.39 -1.89 -22.68
C CYS A 362 12.28 -2.51 -21.29
N LEU A 363 11.72 -1.78 -20.30
CA LEU A 363 11.54 -2.29 -18.96
C LEU A 363 10.56 -3.47 -18.91
N VAL A 364 9.43 -3.39 -19.60
CA VAL A 364 8.46 -4.48 -19.68
C VAL A 364 9.15 -5.75 -20.17
N LYS A 365 9.83 -5.70 -21.31
CA LYS A 365 10.56 -6.84 -21.90
C LYS A 365 11.68 -7.36 -21.01
N GLN A 366 12.35 -6.47 -20.27
CA GLN A 366 13.39 -6.87 -19.33
C GLN A 366 12.78 -7.74 -18.21
N TYR A 367 11.71 -7.29 -17.55
CA TYR A 367 11.12 -7.97 -16.41
C TYR A 367 10.34 -9.22 -16.81
N GLU A 368 9.74 -9.29 -18.00
CA GLU A 368 9.11 -10.51 -18.55
C GLU A 368 10.10 -11.67 -18.75
N ARG A 369 11.40 -11.38 -18.89
CA ARG A 369 12.44 -12.40 -18.95
C ARG A 369 12.80 -13.00 -17.60
N TYR A 370 12.41 -12.33 -16.51
CA TYR A 370 12.72 -12.81 -15.18
C TYR A 370 11.69 -13.84 -14.70
N SER A 371 12.19 -14.82 -14.00
CA SER A 371 11.36 -15.79 -13.29
C SER A 371 11.94 -16.07 -11.91
N LEU A 372 11.06 -16.35 -10.96
CA LEU A 372 11.43 -16.75 -9.61
C LEU A 372 10.68 -18.04 -9.25
N LYS A 373 11.42 -19.08 -8.87
CA LYS A 373 10.83 -20.41 -8.55
C LYS A 373 9.87 -20.93 -9.64
N GLY A 374 10.19 -20.68 -10.92
CA GLY A 374 9.40 -21.10 -12.08
C GLY A 374 8.18 -20.23 -12.39
N GLN A 375 7.94 -19.15 -11.65
CA GLN A 375 6.88 -18.18 -11.92
C GLN A 375 7.46 -16.98 -12.68
N HIS A 376 6.84 -16.61 -13.80
CA HIS A 376 7.24 -15.45 -14.60
C HIS A 376 6.64 -14.15 -14.07
N ILE A 377 7.38 -13.07 -14.27
CA ILE A 377 6.94 -11.72 -13.90
C ILE A 377 6.07 -11.13 -15.01
N ASN A 378 4.97 -10.49 -14.64
CA ASN A 378 4.20 -9.67 -15.55
C ASN A 378 4.81 -8.27 -15.62
N GLY A 379 5.68 -8.04 -16.60
CA GLY A 379 6.41 -6.78 -16.76
C GLY A 379 5.49 -5.57 -16.96
N SER A 380 4.34 -5.76 -17.61
CA SER A 380 3.35 -4.68 -17.79
C SER A 380 2.65 -4.31 -16.48
N PHE A 381 2.31 -5.31 -15.65
CA PHE A 381 1.67 -5.07 -14.35
C PHE A 381 2.62 -4.38 -13.37
N THR A 382 3.91 -4.73 -13.41
CA THR A 382 4.91 -4.19 -12.49
C THR A 382 5.67 -2.97 -13.05
N LEU A 383 5.29 -2.43 -14.20
CA LEU A 383 6.04 -1.41 -14.94
C LEU A 383 6.27 -0.13 -14.12
N LEU A 384 5.24 0.39 -13.45
CA LEU A 384 5.33 1.65 -12.70
C LEU A 384 6.35 1.53 -11.57
N GLU A 385 6.27 0.45 -10.81
CA GLU A 385 7.17 0.18 -9.70
C GLU A 385 8.61 -0.12 -10.17
N ASN A 386 8.76 -0.86 -11.26
CA ASN A 386 10.07 -1.14 -11.84
C ASN A 386 10.75 0.12 -12.38
N ALA A 387 9.96 1.07 -12.91
CA ALA A 387 10.44 2.37 -13.33
C ALA A 387 10.89 3.22 -12.13
N ALA A 388 10.07 3.28 -11.08
CA ALA A 388 10.39 3.97 -9.84
C ALA A 388 11.63 3.37 -9.16
N ASP A 389 11.81 2.04 -9.20
CA ASP A 389 13.00 1.37 -8.69
C ASP A 389 14.26 1.74 -9.46
N THR A 390 14.20 1.64 -10.79
CA THR A 390 15.37 1.91 -11.65
C THR A 390 15.80 3.36 -11.56
N GLY A 391 14.84 4.26 -11.61
CA GLY A 391 15.07 5.69 -11.46
C GLY A 391 15.45 6.08 -10.03
N GLY A 392 14.76 5.54 -9.03
CA GLY A 392 15.03 5.80 -7.62
C GLY A 392 16.45 5.44 -7.21
N LEU A 393 16.96 4.30 -7.70
CA LEU A 393 18.35 3.89 -7.47
C LEU A 393 19.35 4.88 -8.09
N ALA A 394 19.10 5.34 -9.31
CA ALA A 394 19.96 6.29 -10.00
C ALA A 394 19.99 7.66 -9.30
N ILE A 395 18.81 8.16 -8.90
CA ILE A 395 18.67 9.42 -8.16
C ILE A 395 19.33 9.36 -6.79
N ALA A 396 19.02 8.34 -6.00
CA ALA A 396 19.61 8.18 -4.66
C ALA A 396 21.13 8.11 -4.72
N TYR A 397 21.68 7.42 -5.74
CA TYR A 397 23.11 7.36 -5.93
C TYR A 397 23.70 8.71 -6.36
N GLN A 398 23.04 9.46 -7.24
CA GLN A 398 23.47 10.80 -7.60
C GLN A 398 23.41 11.77 -6.43
N ALA A 399 22.35 11.72 -5.62
CA ALA A 399 22.23 12.49 -4.38
C ALA A 399 23.37 12.16 -3.42
N TYR A 400 23.70 10.89 -3.27
CA TYR A 400 24.85 10.45 -2.48
C TYR A 400 26.18 11.02 -3.00
N LYS A 401 26.42 11.00 -4.32
CA LYS A 401 27.61 11.60 -4.92
C LYS A 401 27.69 13.11 -4.66
N ASN A 402 26.58 13.82 -4.78
CA ASN A 402 26.50 15.25 -4.50
C ASN A 402 26.79 15.55 -3.03
N TRP A 403 26.21 14.76 -2.14
CA TRP A 403 26.48 14.84 -0.70
C TRP A 403 27.97 14.58 -0.39
N LEU A 404 28.56 13.54 -0.99
CA LEU A 404 29.96 13.17 -0.80
C LEU A 404 30.91 14.28 -1.29
N ALA A 405 30.57 14.95 -2.39
CA ALA A 405 31.37 16.08 -2.91
C ALA A 405 31.42 17.27 -1.93
N LYS A 406 30.38 17.45 -1.13
CA LYS A 406 30.32 18.45 -0.04
C LYS A 406 31.05 17.99 1.22
N HIS A 407 31.29 16.66 1.38
CA HIS A 407 31.84 16.02 2.58
C HIS A 407 33.15 15.27 2.30
N ARG A 408 34.16 15.98 1.77
CA ARG A 408 35.43 15.41 1.29
C ARG A 408 36.28 14.70 2.34
N TRP A 409 35.94 14.82 3.63
CA TRP A 409 36.63 14.10 4.73
C TRP A 409 36.15 12.64 4.89
N VAL A 410 35.06 12.25 4.23
CA VAL A 410 34.56 10.87 4.27
C VAL A 410 35.50 9.97 3.50
N LYS A 411 36.02 8.94 4.15
CA LYS A 411 36.94 7.95 3.60
C LYS A 411 36.27 6.58 3.53
N ASP A 412 36.80 5.72 2.66
CA ASP A 412 36.40 4.32 2.63
C ASP A 412 36.59 3.67 4.00
N LEU A 413 35.71 2.71 4.33
CA LEU A 413 35.82 1.96 5.56
C LEU A 413 37.10 1.13 5.53
N PRO A 414 37.88 1.08 6.65
CA PRO A 414 39.13 0.36 6.71
C PRO A 414 38.97 -1.15 6.56
N TRP A 415 37.77 -1.64 6.74
CA TRP A 415 37.38 -3.04 6.62
C TRP A 415 35.91 -3.10 6.25
N PRO A 416 35.48 -3.93 5.32
CA PRO A 416 36.08 -5.15 4.74
C PRO A 416 36.71 -4.95 3.34
N GLY A 417 37.31 -3.83 3.05
CA GLY A 417 37.89 -3.53 1.72
C GLY A 417 36.88 -3.17 0.67
N VAL A 418 35.68 -2.69 1.08
CA VAL A 418 34.58 -2.24 0.26
C VAL A 418 34.60 -0.72 0.23
N SER A 419 34.61 -0.15 -0.98
CA SER A 419 34.49 1.30 -1.11
C SER A 419 33.10 1.78 -0.65
N HIS A 420 32.98 3.04 -0.25
CA HIS A 420 31.68 3.60 0.13
C HIS A 420 30.70 3.62 -1.04
N HIS A 421 31.14 3.67 -2.30
CA HIS A 421 30.30 3.50 -3.48
C HIS A 421 29.75 2.07 -3.57
N GLN A 422 30.58 1.06 -3.35
CA GLN A 422 30.13 -0.33 -3.28
C GLN A 422 29.17 -0.56 -2.10
N LEU A 423 29.47 0.06 -0.95
CA LEU A 423 28.64 -0.03 0.25
C LEU A 423 27.22 0.50 0.01
N PHE A 424 27.06 1.58 -0.78
CA PHE A 424 25.76 2.10 -1.19
C PHE A 424 24.93 1.01 -1.89
N PHE A 425 25.47 0.34 -2.90
CA PHE A 425 24.73 -0.69 -3.64
C PHE A 425 24.49 -1.96 -2.82
N ILE A 426 25.42 -2.33 -1.94
CA ILE A 426 25.22 -3.44 -0.99
C ILE A 426 24.07 -3.13 -0.03
N SER A 427 23.99 -1.90 0.47
CA SER A 427 22.93 -1.47 1.39
C SER A 427 21.57 -1.46 0.74
N PHE A 428 21.47 -1.03 -0.53
CA PHE A 428 20.26 -1.16 -1.34
C PHE A 428 19.80 -2.63 -1.42
N ALA A 429 20.71 -3.53 -1.79
CA ALA A 429 20.37 -4.95 -1.91
C ALA A 429 20.00 -5.57 -0.55
N HIS A 430 20.66 -5.16 0.53
CA HIS A 430 20.39 -5.62 1.89
C HIS A 430 19.00 -5.16 2.38
N ALA A 431 18.59 -3.93 2.06
CA ALA A 431 17.27 -3.42 2.41
C ALA A 431 16.13 -4.24 1.73
N MET A 432 16.42 -4.87 0.60
CA MET A 432 15.47 -5.75 -0.13
C MET A 432 15.55 -7.23 0.29
N CYS A 433 16.37 -7.57 1.31
CA CYS A 433 16.56 -8.95 1.74
C CYS A 433 15.27 -9.52 2.36
N GLY A 434 14.76 -10.60 1.79
CA GLY A 434 13.53 -11.24 2.27
C GLY A 434 13.42 -12.68 1.77
N HIS A 435 12.54 -13.44 2.41
CA HIS A 435 12.22 -14.81 2.01
C HIS A 435 10.72 -14.97 1.81
N GLN A 436 10.33 -15.56 0.68
CA GLN A 436 8.96 -15.92 0.36
C GLN A 436 8.87 -17.43 0.06
N ASN A 437 7.86 -18.11 0.61
CA ASN A 437 7.52 -19.46 0.17
C ASN A 437 6.82 -19.43 -1.21
N LEU A 438 6.59 -20.58 -1.82
CA LEU A 438 6.02 -20.64 -3.18
C LEU A 438 4.58 -20.13 -3.24
N GLU A 439 3.75 -20.46 -2.25
CA GLU A 439 2.34 -20.03 -2.19
C GLU A 439 2.22 -18.52 -1.97
N GLY A 440 3.03 -17.98 -1.05
CA GLY A 440 3.12 -16.54 -0.83
C GLY A 440 3.60 -15.78 -2.07
N LEU A 441 4.53 -16.37 -2.83
CA LEU A 441 5.03 -15.78 -4.08
C LEU A 441 3.90 -15.69 -5.12
N GLN A 442 3.11 -16.73 -5.31
CA GLN A 442 2.02 -16.69 -6.29
C GLN A 442 0.94 -15.67 -5.94
N THR A 443 0.58 -15.59 -4.65
CA THR A 443 -0.35 -14.56 -4.15
C THR A 443 0.22 -13.16 -4.36
N PHE A 444 1.50 -12.96 -4.09
CA PHE A 444 2.21 -11.70 -4.30
C PHE A 444 2.18 -11.29 -5.78
N LEU A 445 2.59 -12.17 -6.71
CA LEU A 445 2.64 -11.89 -8.14
C LEU A 445 1.28 -11.54 -8.77
N ASN A 446 0.18 -11.99 -8.16
CA ASN A 446 -1.17 -11.72 -8.65
C ASN A 446 -1.77 -10.42 -8.10
N ASN A 447 -1.30 -9.93 -6.96
CA ASN A 447 -1.97 -8.85 -6.24
C ASN A 447 -1.07 -7.64 -5.94
N ASP A 448 0.26 -7.81 -5.94
CA ASP A 448 1.20 -6.75 -5.62
C ASP A 448 1.79 -6.17 -6.92
N PRO A 449 1.74 -4.84 -7.14
CA PRO A 449 2.31 -4.23 -8.33
C PRO A 449 3.84 -4.24 -8.35
N HIS A 450 4.49 -4.55 -7.23
CA HIS A 450 5.95 -4.66 -7.18
C HIS A 450 6.44 -6.00 -7.75
N SER A 451 7.63 -5.97 -8.32
CA SER A 451 8.38 -7.20 -8.58
C SER A 451 8.89 -7.82 -7.26
N PRO A 452 9.12 -9.14 -7.17
CA PRO A 452 9.73 -9.75 -5.99
C PRO A 452 11.04 -9.07 -5.59
N PRO A 453 11.34 -8.90 -4.29
CA PRO A 453 12.48 -8.11 -3.81
C PRO A 453 13.82 -8.45 -4.47
N SER A 454 14.11 -9.74 -4.67
CA SER A 454 15.34 -10.18 -5.35
C SER A 454 15.41 -9.71 -6.81
N LEU A 455 14.27 -9.62 -7.50
CA LEU A 455 14.20 -9.16 -8.89
C LEU A 455 14.18 -7.64 -8.99
N ARG A 456 13.66 -6.92 -7.98
CA ARG A 456 13.84 -5.47 -7.85
C ARG A 456 15.33 -5.13 -7.78
N VAL A 457 16.13 -5.89 -7.01
CA VAL A 457 17.59 -5.72 -6.93
C VAL A 457 18.26 -5.99 -8.27
N VAL A 458 18.03 -7.17 -8.85
CA VAL A 458 18.68 -7.57 -10.12
C VAL A 458 18.29 -6.63 -11.25
N GLY A 459 17.01 -6.29 -11.39
CA GLY A 459 16.49 -5.42 -12.44
C GLY A 459 17.08 -4.01 -12.37
N SER A 460 17.06 -3.39 -11.20
CA SER A 460 17.59 -2.03 -11.01
C SER A 460 19.10 -1.97 -11.14
N LEU A 461 19.85 -2.89 -10.53
CA LEU A 461 21.31 -2.91 -10.61
C LEU A 461 21.82 -3.19 -12.01
N SER A 462 21.18 -4.07 -12.78
CA SER A 462 21.58 -4.35 -14.17
C SER A 462 21.43 -3.14 -15.11
N ASN A 463 20.52 -2.21 -14.78
CA ASN A 463 20.36 -0.94 -15.49
C ASN A 463 21.34 0.15 -15.00
N SER A 464 22.00 -0.04 -13.84
CA SER A 464 22.93 0.94 -13.27
C SER A 464 24.33 0.81 -13.89
N GLN A 465 24.77 1.85 -14.61
CA GLN A 465 26.12 1.93 -15.13
C GLN A 465 27.15 2.14 -13.99
N ASP A 466 26.79 2.90 -12.97
CA ASP A 466 27.65 3.14 -11.80
C ASP A 466 27.89 1.86 -11.00
N PHE A 467 26.85 1.03 -10.81
CA PHE A 467 27.03 -0.30 -10.21
C PHE A 467 28.04 -1.13 -11.00
N SER A 468 27.83 -1.26 -12.32
CA SER A 468 28.71 -2.05 -13.18
C SER A 468 30.17 -1.58 -13.13
N ARG A 469 30.39 -0.24 -13.03
CA ARG A 469 31.72 0.37 -12.91
C ARG A 469 32.39 0.04 -11.58
N HIS A 470 31.68 0.24 -10.46
CA HIS A 470 32.27 0.06 -9.12
C HIS A 470 32.52 -1.42 -8.78
N PHE A 471 31.72 -2.33 -9.34
CA PHE A 471 31.92 -3.77 -9.17
C PHE A 471 32.73 -4.41 -10.31
N ARG A 472 33.19 -3.62 -11.30
CA ARG A 472 33.97 -4.08 -12.44
C ARG A 472 33.28 -5.22 -13.18
N CYS A 473 31.95 -5.13 -13.35
CA CYS A 473 31.19 -6.18 -14.04
C CYS A 473 31.59 -6.28 -15.50
N PRO A 474 31.96 -7.47 -16.00
CA PRO A 474 32.26 -7.64 -17.42
C PRO A 474 31.10 -7.19 -18.30
N SER A 475 31.41 -6.56 -19.46
CA SER A 475 30.40 -6.23 -20.45
C SER A 475 29.69 -7.52 -20.90
N THR A 476 28.39 -7.43 -21.15
CA THR A 476 27.51 -8.55 -21.55
C THR A 476 27.21 -9.56 -20.43
N SER A 477 27.75 -9.40 -19.21
CA SER A 477 27.32 -10.23 -18.09
C SER A 477 25.86 -9.93 -17.72
N SER A 478 25.18 -10.87 -17.05
CA SER A 478 23.78 -10.74 -16.63
C SER A 478 23.49 -9.46 -15.82
N MET A 479 24.48 -9.01 -15.02
CA MET A 479 24.40 -7.79 -14.22
C MET A 479 24.95 -6.53 -14.93
N ASN A 480 25.42 -6.68 -16.17
CA ASN A 480 25.91 -5.57 -17.02
C ASN A 480 25.54 -5.80 -18.49
N PRO A 481 24.24 -5.87 -18.82
CA PRO A 481 23.80 -6.03 -20.21
C PRO A 481 24.22 -4.81 -21.07
N VAL A 482 24.36 -5.03 -22.38
CA VAL A 482 24.68 -3.95 -23.34
C VAL A 482 23.56 -2.90 -23.36
N LEU A 483 22.32 -3.36 -23.45
CA LEU A 483 21.16 -2.49 -23.38
C LEU A 483 20.73 -2.30 -21.93
N LYS A 484 20.73 -1.06 -21.47
CA LYS A 484 20.25 -0.65 -20.15
C LYS A 484 18.95 0.13 -20.32
N CYS A 485 17.87 -0.38 -19.71
CA CYS A 485 16.57 0.27 -19.81
C CYS A 485 16.50 1.50 -18.91
N ARG A 486 16.10 2.62 -19.49
CA ARG A 486 15.86 3.90 -18.79
C ARG A 486 14.58 4.52 -19.31
N ILE A 487 13.82 5.17 -18.45
CA ILE A 487 12.67 5.99 -18.85
C ILE A 487 13.05 7.47 -18.92
N TRP A 488 14.20 7.80 -18.33
CA TRP A 488 14.71 9.17 -18.24
C TRP A 488 16.23 9.18 -18.26
#